data_09bb16017a90eae0111268e9d5287168
#
_entry.id   09bb16017a90eae0111268e9d5287168
#
_cell.length_a   1.000
_cell.length_b   1.000
_cell.length_c   1.000
_cell.angle_alpha   90.00
_cell.angle_beta   90.00
_cell.angle_gamma   90.00
#
_symmetry.space_group_name_H-M   'P 1'
#
loop_
_entity.id
_entity.type
_entity.pdbx_description
1 polymer ?
#
loop_
_entity_poly.entity_id
_entity_poly.type
_entity_poly.pdbx_seq_one_letter_code
_entity_poly.pdbx_strand_id
1 'polypeptide(L)' 'MTIIQLQTFMTIIELGSFSAAANALGYAQSTVTTQIKQLEEELNCLLFERLGKSIIATQEGERLLVYANKI' A
#
# COMPACT_ATOMS: atom_id res chain seq x y z
N MET A 1 -1.38 -12.63 -2.87
CA MET A 1 -2.02 -11.29 -2.89
C MET A 1 -3.50 -11.45 -2.61
N THR A 2 -4.01 -10.71 -1.63
CA THR A 2 -5.42 -10.81 -1.25
C THR A 2 -6.14 -9.51 -1.61
N ILE A 3 -7.47 -9.56 -1.67
CA ILE A 3 -8.28 -8.35 -1.91
C ILE A 3 -8.06 -7.35 -0.78
N ILE A 4 -7.94 -7.81 0.46
CA ILE A 4 -7.68 -6.93 1.60
C ILE A 4 -6.34 -6.22 1.43
N GLN A 5 -5.29 -6.92 1.04
CA GLN A 5 -3.99 -6.30 0.79
C GLN A 5 -4.07 -5.26 -0.32
N LEU A 6 -4.80 -5.54 -1.40
CA LEU A 6 -4.99 -4.58 -2.49
C LEU A 6 -5.76 -3.35 -2.04
N GLN A 7 -6.83 -3.53 -1.24
CA GLN A 7 -7.59 -2.42 -0.69
C GLN A 7 -6.72 -1.53 0.19
N THR A 8 -5.92 -2.14 1.05
CA THR A 8 -4.99 -1.40 1.91
C THR A 8 -3.99 -0.62 1.07
N PHE A 9 -3.40 -1.25 0.06
CA PHE A 9 -2.46 -0.61 -0.85
C PHE A 9 -3.09 0.60 -1.54
N MET A 10 -4.29 0.43 -2.12
CA MET A 10 -4.97 1.50 -2.83
C MET A 10 -5.34 2.65 -1.89
N THR A 11 -5.73 2.35 -0.66
CA THR A 11 -6.06 3.37 0.32
C THR A 11 -4.85 4.19 0.71
N ILE A 12 -3.68 3.55 0.86
CA ILE A 12 -2.43 4.27 1.13
C ILE A 12 -2.08 5.20 -0.04
N ILE A 13 -2.23 4.73 -1.26
CA ILE A 13 -1.98 5.56 -2.45
C ILE A 13 -2.89 6.79 -2.44
N GLU A 14 -4.17 6.58 -2.18
CA GLU A 14 -5.17 7.66 -2.20
C GLU A 14 -4.91 8.70 -1.12
N LEU A 15 -4.60 8.25 0.09
CA LEU A 15 -4.46 9.15 1.24
C LEU A 15 -3.01 9.63 1.46
N GLY A 16 -2.05 8.98 0.84
CA GLY A 16 -0.64 9.38 0.95
C GLY A 16 -0.01 9.11 2.30
N SER A 17 -0.59 8.23 3.10
CA SER A 17 -0.13 8.00 4.48
C SER A 17 -0.58 6.64 4.97
N PHE A 18 0.35 5.89 5.60
CA PHE A 18 0.03 4.62 6.23
C PHE A 18 -0.90 4.82 7.43
N SER A 19 -0.68 5.86 8.24
CA SER A 19 -1.52 6.10 9.41
C SER A 19 -2.92 6.55 9.02
N ALA A 20 -3.04 7.39 7.99
CA ALA A 20 -4.35 7.79 7.50
C ALA A 20 -5.13 6.60 6.92
N ALA A 21 -4.45 5.73 6.20
CA ALA A 21 -5.08 4.51 5.66
C ALA A 21 -5.55 3.60 6.79
N ALA A 22 -4.72 3.42 7.82
CA ALA A 22 -5.11 2.60 8.97
C ALA A 22 -6.36 3.15 9.64
N ASN A 23 -6.42 4.47 9.86
CA ASN A 23 -7.60 5.11 10.43
C ASN A 23 -8.84 4.90 9.56
N ALA A 24 -8.70 5.09 8.25
CA ALA A 24 -9.81 4.96 7.31
C ALA A 24 -10.35 3.54 7.26
N LEU A 25 -9.46 2.54 7.39
CA LEU A 25 -9.83 1.13 7.29
C LEU A 25 -10.18 0.50 8.64
N GLY A 26 -9.96 1.22 9.73
CA GLY A 26 -10.22 0.70 11.07
C GLY A 26 -9.18 -0.31 11.56
N TYR A 27 -7.95 -0.20 11.07
CA TYR A 27 -6.84 -1.08 11.47
C TYR A 27 -5.83 -0.31 12.32
N ALA A 28 -5.04 -1.06 13.10
CA ALA A 28 -3.82 -0.51 13.67
C ALA A 28 -2.81 -0.25 12.55
N GLN A 29 -1.94 0.75 12.73
CA GLN A 29 -0.93 1.06 11.70
C GLN A 29 0.02 -0.12 11.49
N SER A 30 0.36 -0.86 12.56
CA SER A 30 1.20 -2.05 12.45
C SER A 30 0.58 -3.11 11.56
N THR A 31 -0.74 -3.24 11.59
CA THR A 31 -1.46 -4.17 10.72
C THR A 31 -1.31 -3.77 9.25
N VAL A 32 -1.49 -2.49 8.96
CA VAL A 32 -1.33 -1.97 7.61
C VAL A 32 0.09 -2.19 7.11
N THR A 33 1.10 -1.89 7.94
CA THR A 33 2.50 -2.10 7.60
C THR A 33 2.79 -3.57 7.29
N THR A 34 2.26 -4.47 8.13
CA THR A 34 2.44 -5.92 7.93
C THR A 34 1.80 -6.38 6.63
N GLN A 35 0.59 -5.93 6.33
CA GLN A 35 -0.10 -6.29 5.09
C GLN A 35 0.70 -5.87 3.86
N ILE A 36 1.24 -4.65 3.86
CA ILE A 36 2.03 -4.16 2.74
C ILE A 36 3.35 -4.92 2.62
N LYS A 37 4.02 -5.19 3.74
CA LYS A 37 5.25 -6.00 3.71
C LYS A 37 5.01 -7.38 3.11
N GLN A 38 3.93 -8.03 3.51
CA GLN A 38 3.59 -9.35 2.97
C GLN A 38 3.35 -9.27 1.46
N LEU A 39 2.66 -8.23 1.00
CA LEU A 39 2.41 -8.02 -0.42
C LEU A 39 3.72 -7.76 -1.17
N GLU A 40 4.60 -6.93 -0.62
CA GLU A 40 5.90 -6.66 -1.22
C GLU A 40 6.77 -7.92 -1.30
N GLU A 41 6.76 -8.73 -0.26
CA GLU A 41 7.50 -9.99 -0.25
C GLU A 41 6.97 -10.95 -1.31
N GLU A 42 5.67 -11.06 -1.42
CA GLU A 42 5.03 -11.93 -2.41
C GLU A 42 5.38 -11.50 -3.84
N LEU A 43 5.39 -10.20 -4.10
CA LEU A 43 5.69 -9.65 -5.42
C LEU A 43 7.19 -9.45 -5.66
N ASN A 44 8.00 -9.62 -4.62
CA ASN A 44 9.44 -9.46 -4.64
C ASN A 44 9.88 -8.08 -5.14
N CYS A 45 9.18 -7.04 -4.68
CA CYS A 45 9.52 -5.66 -5.00
C CYS A 45 8.95 -4.73 -3.94
N LEU A 46 9.50 -3.51 -3.87
CA LEU A 46 8.96 -2.48 -3.00
C LEU A 46 7.85 -1.73 -3.74
N LEU A 47 6.78 -1.42 -3.03
CA LEU A 47 5.64 -0.71 -3.60
C LEU A 47 5.65 0.78 -3.25
N PHE A 48 6.35 1.14 -2.19
CA PHE A 48 6.44 2.52 -1.71
C PHE A 48 7.87 2.90 -1.41
N GLU A 49 8.19 4.17 -1.59
CA GLU A 49 9.44 4.78 -1.10
C GLU A 49 9.13 6.01 -0.29
N ARG A 50 10.06 6.33 0.62
CA ARG A 50 9.92 7.52 1.44
C ARG A 50 10.77 8.63 0.86
N LEU A 51 10.16 9.82 0.70
CA LEU A 51 10.83 11.05 0.32
C LEU A 51 10.58 12.06 1.43
N GLY A 52 11.54 12.20 2.34
CA GLY A 52 11.36 13.04 3.52
C GLY A 52 10.22 12.51 4.37
N LYS A 53 9.18 13.32 4.57
CA LYS A 53 8.00 12.94 5.35
C LYS A 53 6.89 12.35 4.51
N SER A 54 7.05 12.36 3.19
CA SER A 54 6.04 11.85 2.26
C SER A 54 6.37 10.44 1.84
N ILE A 55 5.34 9.72 1.39
CA ILE A 55 5.53 8.44 0.72
C ILE A 55 5.00 8.55 -0.69
N ILE A 56 5.68 7.89 -1.61
CA ILE A 56 5.26 7.81 -3.01
C ILE A 56 5.30 6.36 -3.45
N ALA A 57 4.54 6.05 -4.48
CA ALA A 57 4.59 4.72 -5.09
C ALA A 57 5.89 4.58 -5.89
N THR A 58 6.49 3.40 -5.82
CA THR A 58 7.56 3.04 -6.74
C THR A 58 6.97 2.80 -8.13
N GLN A 59 7.83 2.57 -9.12
CA GLN A 59 7.37 2.21 -10.46
C GLN A 59 6.53 0.94 -10.41
N GLU A 60 6.96 -0.04 -9.61
CA GLU A 60 6.22 -1.29 -9.41
C GLU A 60 4.88 -1.02 -8.72
N GLY A 61 4.86 -0.10 -7.74
CA GLY A 61 3.62 0.31 -7.09
C GLY A 61 2.64 0.95 -8.05
N GLU A 62 3.12 1.79 -8.96
CA GLU A 62 2.27 2.41 -9.98
C GLU A 62 1.69 1.38 -10.93
N ARG A 63 2.48 0.38 -11.31
CA ARG A 63 1.99 -0.72 -12.15
C ARG A 63 0.92 -1.53 -11.46
N LEU A 64 1.12 -1.82 -10.17
CA LEU A 64 0.12 -2.54 -9.39
C LEU A 64 -1.17 -1.73 -9.27
N LEU A 65 -1.06 -0.41 -9.10
CA LEU A 65 -2.23 0.45 -9.00
C LEU A 65 -3.09 0.38 -10.27
N VAL A 66 -2.45 0.42 -11.43
CA VAL A 66 -3.16 0.29 -12.71
C VAL A 66 -3.89 -1.05 -12.79
N TYR A 67 -3.21 -2.12 -12.37
CA TYR A 67 -3.79 -3.46 -12.36
C TYR A 67 -4.95 -3.55 -11.38
N ALA A 68 -4.77 -3.03 -10.17
CA ALA A 68 -5.78 -3.08 -9.11
C ALA A 68 -7.05 -2.32 -9.52
N ASN A 69 -6.91 -1.22 -10.22
CA ASN A 69 -8.06 -0.43 -10.69
C ASN A 69 -8.91 -1.15 -11.74
N LYS A 70 -8.37 -2.21 -12.33
CA LYS A 70 -9.11 -3.01 -13.33
C LYS A 70 -9.90 -4.15 -12.69
N ILE A 71 -9.63 -4.44 -11.44
CA ILE A 71 -10.34 -5.47 -10.70
C ILE A 71 -11.58 -4.86 -10.04
#